data_ed7820e290fc746df048b89ca2e06f2e
#
_entry.id   ed7820e290fc746df048b89ca2e06f2e
#
_cell.length_a   1.000
_cell.length_b   1.000
_cell.length_c   1.000
_cell.angle_alpha   90.00
_cell.angle_beta   90.00
_cell.angle_gamma   90.00
#
_symmetry.space_group_name_H-M   'P 1'
#
loop_
_entity.id
_entity.type
_entity.pdbx_description
1 polymer ?
#
loop_
_entity_poly.entity_id
_entity_poly.type
_entity_poly.pdbx_seq_one_letter_code
_entity_poly.pdbx_strand_id
1 'polypeptide(L)'
;MKTEHHTLTKTWVVAALASLCCILWGSAIPMIKTGYRLLQVDTTNTASQIVFAGIRFALAGLFVLIFASIQEKKVTLPDGKILKYAVHICLAQTVGQYFFFYIGVAHTSGVKGGIITGLGNFIAILMSCLIVRNEKLTGRKLTGCILGFAGVVVINLLGNSLDFGFTMMGEGFVLISQLAYATSTILINYYSKKVSPVILSGTQFFIGGIVLFLIGNAMGGHLDHVTVGGITVVLYLALVSAVAYTLWSVLLAYNDVSKVAIFGFVNPLCSVILSALVLGEVKQAFNIGSLIALALVCVGIYIVNAKKNNKSNVE
;
A
#
# COMPACT_ATOMS: atom_id res chain seq x y z
N MET A 1 -19.54 14.33 -15.19
CA MET A 1 -19.02 12.96 -15.38
C MET A 1 -17.92 12.84 -16.45
N LYS A 2 -18.12 13.13 -17.78
CA LYS A 2 -17.02 12.98 -18.78
C LYS A 2 -15.79 13.87 -18.54
N THR A 3 -15.96 15.07 -18.03
CA THR A 3 -14.86 16.03 -17.70
C THR A 3 -14.04 15.59 -16.49
N GLU A 4 -14.63 15.00 -15.47
CA GLU A 4 -13.93 14.47 -14.27
C GLU A 4 -13.05 13.27 -14.61
N HIS A 5 -13.53 12.36 -15.46
CA HIS A 5 -12.75 11.21 -15.95
C HIS A 5 -11.45 11.64 -16.64
N HIS A 6 -11.48 12.72 -17.43
CA HIS A 6 -10.30 13.24 -18.12
C HIS A 6 -9.28 13.86 -17.13
N THR A 7 -9.73 14.37 -16.00
CA THR A 7 -8.85 14.96 -14.98
C THR A 7 -8.04 13.90 -14.25
N LEU A 8 -8.66 12.78 -13.86
CA LEU A 8 -8.00 11.68 -13.13
C LEU A 8 -6.98 10.88 -13.97
N THR A 9 -6.93 11.11 -15.30
CA THR A 9 -5.94 10.48 -16.18
C THR A 9 -4.73 11.40 -16.47
N LYS A 10 -4.79 12.68 -16.09
CA LYS A 10 -3.66 13.62 -16.27
C LYS A 10 -2.49 13.20 -15.38
N THR A 11 -1.30 13.12 -15.94
CA THR A 11 -0.10 12.64 -15.23
C THR A 11 0.18 13.38 -13.92
N TRP A 12 0.03 14.71 -13.91
CA TRP A 12 0.27 15.50 -12.71
C TRP A 12 -0.78 15.25 -11.61
N VAL A 13 -2.05 14.97 -11.97
CA VAL A 13 -3.11 14.60 -11.01
C VAL A 13 -2.81 13.23 -10.42
N VAL A 14 -2.45 12.25 -11.28
CA VAL A 14 -2.03 10.92 -10.83
C VAL A 14 -0.82 11.04 -9.89
N ALA A 15 0.18 11.84 -10.26
CA ALA A 15 1.37 12.08 -9.44
C ALA A 15 1.00 12.67 -8.07
N ALA A 16 0.18 13.72 -8.04
CA ALA A 16 -0.23 14.38 -6.80
C ALA A 16 -1.02 13.43 -5.88
N LEU A 17 -2.05 12.75 -6.41
CA LEU A 17 -2.90 11.85 -5.62
C LEU A 17 -2.15 10.57 -5.19
N ALA A 18 -1.35 9.98 -6.06
CA ALA A 18 -0.55 8.81 -5.70
C ALA A 18 0.54 9.15 -4.67
N SER A 19 1.19 10.32 -4.78
CA SER A 19 2.14 10.79 -3.78
C SER A 19 1.46 11.06 -2.44
N LEU A 20 0.25 11.64 -2.43
CA LEU A 20 -0.55 11.81 -1.23
C LEU A 20 -0.83 10.44 -0.56
N CYS A 21 -1.22 9.42 -1.32
CA CYS A 21 -1.40 8.07 -0.80
C CYS A 21 -0.10 7.54 -0.16
N CYS A 22 1.05 7.74 -0.82
CA CYS A 22 2.35 7.30 -0.31
C CYS A 22 2.77 8.05 0.96
N ILE A 23 2.49 9.34 1.08
CA ILE A 23 2.72 10.12 2.31
C ILE A 23 1.85 9.58 3.45
N LEU A 24 0.56 9.34 3.20
CA LEU A 24 -0.35 8.76 4.17
C LEU A 24 0.11 7.38 4.62
N TRP A 25 0.48 6.48 3.70
CA TRP A 25 1.03 5.17 4.07
C TRP A 25 2.37 5.27 4.78
N GLY A 26 3.23 6.21 4.38
CA GLY A 26 4.51 6.47 5.06
C GLY A 26 4.31 6.89 6.52
N SER A 27 3.26 7.66 6.82
CA SER A 27 2.91 8.03 8.19
C SER A 27 2.38 6.86 9.03
N ALA A 28 1.88 5.80 8.38
CA ALA A 28 1.29 4.68 9.11
C ALA A 28 2.32 3.94 9.98
N ILE A 29 3.57 3.76 9.51
CA ILE A 29 4.59 3.00 10.25
C ILE A 29 4.89 3.61 11.63
N PRO A 30 5.27 4.90 11.75
CA PRO A 30 5.50 5.49 13.07
C PRO A 30 4.24 5.51 13.94
N MET A 31 3.06 5.70 13.32
CA MET A 31 1.80 5.70 14.07
C MET A 31 1.39 4.31 14.54
N ILE A 32 1.67 3.23 13.79
CA ILE A 32 1.48 1.85 14.23
C ILE A 32 2.36 1.58 15.48
N LYS A 33 3.65 1.94 15.43
CA LYS A 33 4.55 1.79 16.59
C LYS A 33 4.04 2.57 17.80
N THR A 34 3.55 3.78 17.60
CA THR A 34 2.94 4.60 18.65
C THR A 34 1.67 3.93 19.18
N GLY A 35 0.82 3.38 18.33
CA GLY A 35 -0.37 2.64 18.70
C GLY A 35 -0.04 1.40 19.56
N TYR A 36 0.95 0.62 19.15
CA TYR A 36 1.41 -0.55 19.94
C TYR A 36 1.86 -0.14 21.33
N ARG A 37 2.65 0.95 21.44
CA ARG A 37 3.10 1.45 22.74
C ARG A 37 1.94 1.90 23.62
N LEU A 38 0.97 2.65 23.07
CA LEU A 38 -0.16 3.21 23.83
C LEU A 38 -1.20 2.14 24.23
N LEU A 39 -1.35 1.08 23.44
CA LEU A 39 -2.24 -0.04 23.71
C LEU A 39 -1.52 -1.23 24.35
N GLN A 40 -0.23 -1.08 24.66
CA GLN A 40 0.63 -2.12 25.24
C GLN A 40 0.62 -3.43 24.45
N VAL A 41 0.52 -3.32 23.11
CA VAL A 41 0.64 -4.48 22.22
C VAL A 41 2.10 -4.94 22.21
N ASP A 42 2.33 -6.16 22.64
CA ASP A 42 3.65 -6.77 22.58
C ASP A 42 4.07 -6.93 21.10
N THR A 43 5.23 -6.35 20.76
CA THR A 43 5.78 -6.41 19.40
C THR A 43 6.23 -7.82 18.99
N THR A 44 6.35 -8.75 19.93
CA THR A 44 6.61 -10.17 19.66
C THR A 44 5.33 -10.97 19.46
N ASN A 45 4.17 -10.44 19.87
CA ASN A 45 2.88 -11.09 19.73
C ASN A 45 2.21 -10.73 18.39
N THR A 46 2.53 -11.48 17.35
CA THR A 46 1.95 -11.30 15.99
C THR A 46 0.43 -11.42 15.98
N ALA A 47 -0.16 -12.26 16.85
CA ALA A 47 -1.61 -12.42 16.92
C ALA A 47 -2.31 -11.11 17.34
N SER A 48 -1.79 -10.43 18.38
CA SER A 48 -2.31 -9.11 18.82
C SER A 48 -2.10 -8.02 17.78
N GLN A 49 -1.00 -8.07 17.00
CA GLN A 49 -0.79 -7.17 15.86
C GLN A 49 -1.83 -7.40 14.76
N ILE A 50 -2.22 -8.65 14.49
CA ILE A 50 -3.28 -8.99 13.52
C ILE A 50 -4.64 -8.51 14.04
N VAL A 51 -4.94 -8.63 15.34
CA VAL A 51 -6.16 -8.05 15.96
C VAL A 51 -6.20 -6.53 15.76
N PHE A 52 -5.10 -5.84 16.07
CA PHE A 52 -4.98 -4.39 15.86
C PHE A 52 -5.23 -3.99 14.39
N ALA A 53 -4.62 -4.73 13.44
CA ALA A 53 -4.83 -4.50 12.02
C ALA A 53 -6.29 -4.76 11.60
N GLY A 54 -6.91 -5.81 12.15
CA GLY A 54 -8.31 -6.16 11.91
C GLY A 54 -9.26 -5.02 12.30
N ILE A 55 -9.12 -4.50 13.50
CA ILE A 55 -9.91 -3.35 13.99
C ILE A 55 -9.71 -2.14 13.08
N ARG A 56 -8.45 -1.79 12.79
CA ARG A 56 -8.10 -0.67 11.92
C ARG A 56 -8.76 -0.76 10.56
N PHE A 57 -8.68 -1.93 9.89
CA PHE A 57 -9.22 -2.10 8.55
C PHE A 57 -10.75 -2.20 8.55
N ALA A 58 -11.37 -2.81 9.56
CA ALA A 58 -12.83 -2.81 9.70
C ALA A 58 -13.37 -1.39 9.83
N LEU A 59 -12.73 -0.56 10.68
CA LEU A 59 -13.08 0.86 10.81
C LEU A 59 -12.83 1.63 9.51
N ALA A 60 -11.72 1.37 8.82
CA ALA A 60 -11.45 2.01 7.53
C ALA A 60 -12.54 1.70 6.50
N GLY A 61 -12.95 0.44 6.38
CA GLY A 61 -14.04 0.02 5.52
C GLY A 61 -15.36 0.69 5.88
N LEU A 62 -15.68 0.75 7.17
CA LEU A 62 -16.88 1.42 7.68
C LEU A 62 -16.88 2.92 7.32
N PHE A 63 -15.77 3.64 7.52
CA PHE A 63 -15.64 5.05 7.16
C PHE A 63 -15.87 5.29 5.67
N VAL A 64 -15.31 4.44 4.81
CA VAL A 64 -15.53 4.56 3.35
C VAL A 64 -16.98 4.32 2.98
N LEU A 65 -17.65 3.32 3.57
CA LEU A 65 -19.07 3.03 3.30
C LEU A 65 -20.00 4.13 3.82
N ILE A 66 -19.69 4.71 4.99
CA ILE A 66 -20.43 5.88 5.51
C ILE A 66 -20.25 7.07 4.56
N PHE A 67 -19.00 7.36 4.15
CA PHE A 67 -18.71 8.44 3.20
C PHE A 67 -19.46 8.25 1.88
N ALA A 68 -19.45 7.04 1.31
CA ALA A 68 -20.20 6.72 0.10
C ALA A 68 -21.71 6.95 0.28
N SER A 69 -22.25 6.57 1.43
CA SER A 69 -23.68 6.75 1.75
C SER A 69 -24.07 8.22 1.89
N ILE A 70 -23.20 9.04 2.49
CA ILE A 70 -23.40 10.50 2.60
C ILE A 70 -23.37 11.14 1.21
N GLN A 71 -22.39 10.77 0.38
CA GLN A 71 -22.22 11.31 -0.97
C GLN A 71 -23.43 10.99 -1.86
N GLU A 72 -23.95 9.77 -1.77
CA GLU A 72 -25.11 9.32 -2.55
C GLU A 72 -26.47 9.72 -1.91
N LYS A 73 -26.46 10.34 -0.72
CA LYS A 73 -27.65 10.73 0.06
C LYS A 73 -28.61 9.54 0.32
N LYS A 74 -28.08 8.34 0.38
CA LYS A 74 -28.82 7.10 0.69
C LYS A 74 -27.87 6.09 1.31
N VAL A 75 -28.39 5.16 2.08
CA VAL A 75 -27.60 4.03 2.59
C VAL A 75 -27.12 3.19 1.41
N THR A 76 -25.81 3.19 1.18
CA THR A 76 -25.20 2.48 0.07
C THR A 76 -24.66 1.15 0.56
N LEU A 77 -25.39 0.08 0.28
CA LEU A 77 -24.97 -1.29 0.57
C LEU A 77 -24.35 -1.92 -0.69
N PRO A 78 -23.35 -2.81 -0.53
CA PRO A 78 -22.80 -3.56 -1.66
C PRO A 78 -23.85 -4.52 -2.22
N ASP A 79 -24.02 -4.51 -3.54
CA ASP A 79 -24.79 -5.53 -4.24
C ASP A 79 -24.01 -6.85 -4.30
N GLY A 80 -24.65 -7.93 -4.74
CA GLY A 80 -24.02 -9.26 -4.82
C GLY A 80 -22.78 -9.30 -5.73
N LYS A 81 -22.70 -8.43 -6.74
CA LYS A 81 -21.56 -8.32 -7.64
C LYS A 81 -20.37 -7.63 -6.95
N ILE A 82 -20.63 -6.52 -6.23
CA ILE A 82 -19.63 -5.81 -5.43
C ILE A 82 -19.12 -6.74 -4.33
N LEU A 83 -20.02 -7.43 -3.63
CA LEU A 83 -19.67 -8.36 -2.56
C LEU A 83 -18.73 -9.46 -3.07
N LYS A 84 -19.04 -10.11 -4.20
CA LYS A 84 -18.17 -11.12 -4.83
C LYS A 84 -16.78 -10.55 -5.14
N TYR A 85 -16.70 -9.36 -5.76
CA TYR A 85 -15.42 -8.74 -6.11
C TYR A 85 -14.64 -8.29 -4.87
N ALA A 86 -15.33 -7.78 -3.86
CA ALA A 86 -14.74 -7.39 -2.58
C ALA A 86 -14.12 -8.59 -1.85
N VAL A 87 -14.77 -9.75 -1.86
CA VAL A 87 -14.21 -10.99 -1.27
C VAL A 87 -12.92 -11.40 -1.98
N HIS A 88 -12.86 -11.38 -3.32
CA HIS A 88 -11.63 -11.70 -4.05
C HIS A 88 -10.48 -10.74 -3.70
N ILE A 89 -10.77 -9.42 -3.64
CA ILE A 89 -9.75 -8.43 -3.26
C ILE A 89 -9.37 -8.60 -1.79
N CYS A 90 -10.33 -8.79 -0.91
CA CYS A 90 -10.11 -9.00 0.52
C CYS A 90 -9.16 -10.17 0.79
N LEU A 91 -9.39 -11.31 0.14
CA LEU A 91 -8.53 -12.49 0.27
C LEU A 91 -7.09 -12.22 -0.19
N ALA A 92 -6.91 -11.45 -1.26
CA ALA A 92 -5.58 -11.09 -1.73
C ALA A 92 -4.96 -9.95 -0.90
N GLN A 93 -5.66 -8.83 -0.73
CA GLN A 93 -5.12 -7.61 -0.12
C GLN A 93 -5.18 -7.64 1.41
N THR A 94 -6.40 -7.64 1.99
CA THR A 94 -6.52 -7.42 3.43
C THR A 94 -6.13 -8.64 4.24
N VAL A 95 -6.59 -9.81 3.88
CA VAL A 95 -6.28 -11.04 4.61
C VAL A 95 -4.92 -11.59 4.16
N GLY A 96 -4.77 -11.96 2.89
CA GLY A 96 -3.56 -12.62 2.39
C GLY A 96 -2.32 -11.77 2.56
N GLN A 97 -2.34 -10.51 2.05
CA GLN A 97 -1.17 -9.64 2.16
C GLN A 97 -0.78 -9.39 3.62
N TYR A 98 -1.72 -8.95 4.47
CA TYR A 98 -1.36 -8.53 5.82
C TYR A 98 -1.07 -9.68 6.77
N PHE A 99 -1.76 -10.82 6.65
CA PHE A 99 -1.45 -12.00 7.43
C PHE A 99 0.01 -12.43 7.24
N PHE A 100 0.43 -12.65 6.00
CA PHE A 100 1.82 -13.02 5.69
C PHE A 100 2.80 -11.88 5.99
N PHE A 101 2.40 -10.62 5.80
CA PHE A 101 3.25 -9.48 6.09
C PHE A 101 3.61 -9.38 7.58
N TYR A 102 2.62 -9.44 8.46
CA TYR A 102 2.87 -9.31 9.90
C TYR A 102 3.71 -10.49 10.44
N ILE A 103 3.42 -11.71 10.03
CA ILE A 103 4.24 -12.87 10.42
C ILE A 103 5.65 -12.72 9.85
N GLY A 104 5.79 -12.36 8.58
CA GLY A 104 7.08 -12.21 7.93
C GLY A 104 7.96 -11.14 8.57
N VAL A 105 7.40 -9.96 8.85
CA VAL A 105 8.13 -8.85 9.47
C VAL A 105 8.54 -9.17 10.91
N ALA A 106 7.78 -9.99 11.63
CA ALA A 106 8.17 -10.44 12.96
C ALA A 106 9.40 -11.38 12.96
N HIS A 107 9.71 -12.02 11.80
CA HIS A 107 10.79 -12.99 11.66
C HIS A 107 11.92 -12.55 10.72
N THR A 108 11.95 -11.29 10.30
CA THR A 108 13.01 -10.72 9.46
C THR A 108 13.47 -9.36 9.99
N SER A 109 14.65 -8.93 9.54
CA SER A 109 15.13 -7.57 9.87
C SER A 109 14.31 -6.50 9.12
N GLY A 110 14.20 -5.31 9.74
CA GLY A 110 13.50 -4.18 9.11
C GLY A 110 14.07 -3.81 7.74
N VAL A 111 15.40 -3.96 7.56
CA VAL A 111 16.09 -3.70 6.27
C VAL A 111 15.64 -4.68 5.20
N LYS A 112 15.72 -5.98 5.48
CA LYS A 112 15.29 -7.02 4.54
C LYS A 112 13.79 -6.90 4.22
N GLY A 113 12.96 -6.75 5.25
CA GLY A 113 11.51 -6.54 5.10
C GLY A 113 11.19 -5.32 4.23
N GLY A 114 11.90 -4.20 4.43
CA GLY A 114 11.73 -2.98 3.63
C GLY A 114 12.12 -3.16 2.16
N ILE A 115 13.26 -3.81 1.88
CA ILE A 115 13.70 -4.10 0.52
C ILE A 115 12.71 -5.02 -0.20
N ILE A 116 12.29 -6.12 0.45
CA ILE A 116 11.33 -7.06 -0.14
C ILE A 116 9.96 -6.40 -0.35
N THR A 117 9.53 -5.55 0.57
CA THR A 117 8.29 -4.77 0.42
C THR A 117 8.36 -3.85 -0.81
N GLY A 118 9.50 -3.24 -1.08
CA GLY A 118 9.72 -2.45 -2.29
C GLY A 118 9.57 -3.25 -3.59
N LEU A 119 9.87 -4.56 -3.58
CA LEU A 119 9.65 -5.45 -4.74
C LEU A 119 8.18 -5.55 -5.12
N GLY A 120 7.24 -5.34 -4.20
CA GLY A 120 5.80 -5.45 -4.47
C GLY A 120 5.35 -4.56 -5.64
N ASN A 121 5.85 -3.33 -5.71
CA ASN A 121 5.53 -2.41 -6.81
C ASN A 121 6.12 -2.89 -8.15
N PHE A 122 7.36 -3.40 -8.11
CA PHE A 122 8.00 -4.00 -9.29
C PHE A 122 7.22 -5.22 -9.79
N ILE A 123 6.86 -6.14 -8.88
CA ILE A 123 6.05 -7.33 -9.19
C ILE A 123 4.68 -6.92 -9.76
N ALA A 124 4.01 -5.93 -9.16
CA ALA A 124 2.71 -5.46 -9.65
C ALA A 124 2.80 -4.92 -11.10
N ILE A 125 3.83 -4.17 -11.43
CA ILE A 125 4.06 -3.66 -12.78
C ILE A 125 4.37 -4.80 -13.75
N LEU A 126 5.23 -5.74 -13.39
CA LEU A 126 5.54 -6.90 -14.24
C LEU A 126 4.30 -7.77 -14.47
N MET A 127 3.59 -8.13 -13.40
CA MET A 127 2.35 -8.92 -13.50
C MET A 127 1.29 -8.21 -14.34
N SER A 128 1.14 -6.89 -14.21
CA SER A 128 0.18 -6.15 -15.03
C SER A 128 0.53 -6.24 -16.52
N CYS A 129 1.80 -6.13 -16.87
CA CYS A 129 2.26 -6.24 -18.26
C CYS A 129 2.08 -7.65 -18.84
N LEU A 130 2.07 -8.69 -18.00
CA LEU A 130 1.87 -10.08 -18.43
C LEU A 130 0.39 -10.46 -18.48
N ILE A 131 -0.44 -9.96 -17.55
CA ILE A 131 -1.83 -10.39 -17.37
C ILE A 131 -2.81 -9.44 -18.06
N VAL A 132 -2.55 -8.12 -18.00
CA VAL A 132 -3.46 -7.10 -18.56
C VAL A 132 -3.16 -6.89 -20.04
N ARG A 133 -4.08 -7.31 -20.89
CA ARG A 133 -3.91 -7.33 -22.37
C ARG A 133 -3.39 -6.03 -22.99
N ASN A 134 -3.73 -4.89 -22.41
CA ASN A 134 -3.39 -3.56 -22.94
C ASN A 134 -2.10 -2.97 -22.35
N GLU A 135 -1.48 -3.63 -21.39
CA GLU A 135 -0.21 -3.20 -20.81
C GLU A 135 0.94 -4.05 -21.35
N LYS A 136 1.85 -3.41 -22.10
CA LYS A 136 3.05 -4.07 -22.61
C LYS A 136 4.26 -3.70 -21.74
N LEU A 137 5.12 -4.67 -21.48
CA LEU A 137 6.42 -4.42 -20.85
C LEU A 137 7.30 -3.71 -21.89
N THR A 138 7.73 -2.51 -21.55
CA THR A 138 8.64 -1.70 -22.38
C THR A 138 9.95 -1.50 -21.66
N GLY A 139 11.04 -1.24 -22.37
CA GLY A 139 12.33 -0.92 -21.77
C GLY A 139 12.25 0.23 -20.77
N ARG A 140 11.40 1.23 -21.03
CA ARG A 140 11.15 2.35 -20.08
C ARG A 140 10.54 1.89 -18.77
N LYS A 141 9.51 1.02 -18.81
CA LYS A 141 8.90 0.47 -17.60
C LYS A 141 9.92 -0.32 -16.79
N LEU A 142 10.70 -1.17 -17.47
CA LEU A 142 11.73 -1.97 -16.82
C LEU A 142 12.82 -1.09 -16.20
N THR A 143 13.38 -0.14 -16.95
CA THR A 143 14.41 0.78 -16.44
C THR A 143 13.88 1.62 -15.26
N GLY A 144 12.68 2.17 -15.37
CA GLY A 144 12.08 2.95 -14.29
C GLY A 144 11.81 2.12 -13.04
N CYS A 145 11.38 0.87 -13.19
CA CYS A 145 11.23 -0.05 -12.06
C CYS A 145 12.56 -0.39 -11.39
N ILE A 146 13.61 -0.65 -12.17
CA ILE A 146 14.95 -0.93 -11.65
C ILE A 146 15.47 0.28 -10.85
N LEU A 147 15.34 1.49 -11.38
CA LEU A 147 15.76 2.70 -10.69
C LEU A 147 14.95 2.96 -9.42
N GLY A 148 13.60 2.81 -9.48
CA GLY A 148 12.75 2.96 -8.32
C GLY A 148 13.08 1.95 -7.22
N PHE A 149 13.32 0.70 -7.60
CA PHE A 149 13.72 -0.35 -6.66
C PHE A 149 15.14 -0.10 -6.10
N ALA A 150 16.07 0.35 -6.92
CA ALA A 150 17.42 0.73 -6.45
C ALA A 150 17.34 1.84 -5.39
N GLY A 151 16.46 2.83 -5.56
CA GLY A 151 16.20 3.84 -4.53
C GLY A 151 15.69 3.25 -3.22
N VAL A 152 14.80 2.26 -3.27
CA VAL A 152 14.32 1.54 -2.07
C VAL A 152 15.46 0.76 -1.40
N VAL A 153 16.33 0.12 -2.17
CA VAL A 153 17.51 -0.58 -1.64
C VAL A 153 18.44 0.43 -0.94
N VAL A 154 18.75 1.54 -1.58
CA VAL A 154 19.63 2.57 -1.01
C VAL A 154 19.08 3.10 0.30
N ILE A 155 17.79 3.48 0.38
CA ILE A 155 17.19 4.06 1.59
C ILE A 155 17.18 3.06 2.76
N ASN A 156 16.96 1.78 2.49
CA ASN A 156 16.92 0.74 3.53
C ASN A 156 18.32 0.31 3.99
N LEU A 157 19.36 0.53 3.18
CA LEU A 157 20.75 0.23 3.54
C LEU A 157 21.42 1.32 4.36
N LEU A 158 20.83 2.50 4.47
CA LEU A 158 21.41 3.62 5.21
C LEU A 158 21.58 3.29 6.69
N GLY A 159 22.84 3.19 7.13
CA GLY A 159 23.18 2.87 8.51
C GLY A 159 23.01 1.40 8.92
N ASN A 160 22.74 0.52 7.96
CA ASN A 160 22.55 -0.91 8.20
C ASN A 160 23.45 -1.76 7.30
N SER A 161 23.80 -2.96 7.79
CA SER A 161 24.49 -3.99 7.00
C SER A 161 23.47 -4.94 6.37
N LEU A 162 23.79 -5.45 5.17
CA LEU A 162 23.04 -6.56 4.56
C LEU A 162 23.44 -7.88 5.22
N ASP A 163 22.45 -8.55 5.76
CA ASP A 163 22.52 -9.97 6.08
C ASP A 163 21.84 -10.76 4.97
N PHE A 164 22.54 -11.75 4.37
CA PHE A 164 22.05 -12.57 3.27
C PHE A 164 21.35 -13.87 3.72
N GLY A 165 21.19 -14.09 5.03
CA GLY A 165 20.39 -15.21 5.53
C GLY A 165 18.95 -15.13 5.01
N PHE A 166 18.34 -16.25 4.67
CA PHE A 166 16.97 -16.36 4.21
C PHE A 166 16.20 -17.34 5.08
N THR A 167 15.05 -16.93 5.60
CA THR A 167 14.12 -17.79 6.31
C THR A 167 12.76 -17.76 5.63
N MET A 168 12.10 -18.91 5.55
CA MET A 168 10.79 -18.99 4.90
C MET A 168 9.74 -18.20 5.67
N MET A 169 9.74 -18.25 7.01
CA MET A 169 8.80 -17.51 7.85
C MET A 169 9.08 -15.99 7.89
N GLY A 170 10.31 -15.57 7.61
CA GLY A 170 10.68 -14.17 7.51
C GLY A 170 10.54 -13.67 6.06
N GLU A 171 11.64 -13.70 5.32
CA GLU A 171 11.76 -13.16 3.96
C GLU A 171 10.76 -13.82 3.00
N GLY A 172 10.53 -15.13 3.13
CA GLY A 172 9.57 -15.88 2.29
C GLY A 172 8.15 -15.37 2.47
N PHE A 173 7.71 -15.16 3.71
CA PHE A 173 6.36 -14.65 3.99
C PHE A 173 6.19 -13.19 3.57
N VAL A 174 7.20 -12.34 3.76
CA VAL A 174 7.17 -10.97 3.21
C VAL A 174 7.04 -11.02 1.69
N LEU A 175 7.76 -11.89 1.01
CA LEU A 175 7.66 -12.03 -0.45
C LEU A 175 6.26 -12.52 -0.89
N ILE A 176 5.68 -13.50 -0.20
CA ILE A 176 4.31 -13.96 -0.44
C ILE A 176 3.32 -12.80 -0.26
N SER A 177 3.50 -11.98 0.77
CA SER A 177 2.67 -10.79 0.97
C SER A 177 2.75 -9.80 -0.19
N GLN A 178 3.93 -9.64 -0.81
CA GLN A 178 4.11 -8.78 -1.98
C GLN A 178 3.49 -9.35 -3.27
N LEU A 179 3.49 -10.66 -3.43
CA LEU A 179 2.75 -11.33 -4.51
C LEU A 179 1.23 -11.13 -4.32
N ALA A 180 0.74 -11.25 -3.09
CA ALA A 180 -0.65 -10.97 -2.75
C ALA A 180 -1.04 -9.49 -3.00
N TYR A 181 -0.17 -8.54 -2.64
CA TYR A 181 -0.31 -7.12 -2.96
C TYR A 181 -0.39 -6.87 -4.48
N ALA A 182 0.54 -7.45 -5.25
CA ALA A 182 0.56 -7.31 -6.69
C ALA A 182 -0.72 -7.88 -7.34
N THR A 183 -1.15 -9.05 -6.89
CA THR A 183 -2.41 -9.69 -7.32
C THR A 183 -3.61 -8.79 -7.01
N SER A 184 -3.70 -8.27 -5.78
CA SER A 184 -4.79 -7.38 -5.39
C SER A 184 -4.84 -6.10 -6.23
N THR A 185 -3.68 -5.53 -6.56
CA THR A 185 -3.57 -4.33 -7.41
C THR A 185 -4.18 -4.57 -8.80
N ILE A 186 -3.94 -5.74 -9.39
CA ILE A 186 -4.53 -6.13 -10.68
C ILE A 186 -6.03 -6.37 -10.55
N LEU A 187 -6.48 -7.05 -9.49
CA LEU A 187 -7.90 -7.29 -9.22
C LEU A 187 -8.65 -5.96 -9.02
N ILE A 188 -8.07 -5.03 -8.28
CA ILE A 188 -8.64 -3.68 -8.09
C ILE A 188 -8.75 -2.97 -9.44
N ASN A 189 -7.69 -2.94 -10.25
CA ASN A 189 -7.73 -2.33 -11.58
C ASN A 189 -8.84 -2.94 -12.46
N TYR A 190 -9.01 -4.25 -12.40
CA TYR A 190 -10.01 -4.95 -13.21
C TYR A 190 -11.44 -4.74 -12.72
N TYR A 191 -11.68 -4.84 -11.40
CA TYR A 191 -13.01 -4.74 -10.82
C TYR A 191 -13.51 -3.31 -10.68
N SER A 192 -12.62 -2.36 -10.37
CA SER A 192 -12.97 -0.94 -10.22
C SER A 192 -13.45 -0.28 -11.53
N LYS A 193 -13.17 -0.90 -12.68
CA LYS A 193 -13.73 -0.50 -13.98
C LYS A 193 -15.17 -0.96 -14.20
N LYS A 194 -15.67 -1.88 -13.34
CA LYS A 194 -16.99 -2.53 -13.51
C LYS A 194 -18.00 -2.12 -12.44
N VAL A 195 -17.52 -1.63 -11.31
CA VAL A 195 -18.30 -1.21 -10.14
C VAL A 195 -17.66 0.00 -9.50
N SER A 196 -18.37 0.67 -8.59
CA SER A 196 -17.82 1.81 -7.84
C SER A 196 -16.55 1.42 -7.08
N PRO A 197 -15.39 2.04 -7.36
CA PRO A 197 -14.14 1.76 -6.65
C PRO A 197 -14.22 2.14 -5.16
N VAL A 198 -15.04 3.12 -4.81
CA VAL A 198 -15.24 3.56 -3.42
C VAL A 198 -15.97 2.48 -2.62
N ILE A 199 -17.13 2.03 -3.10
CA ILE A 199 -17.92 1.01 -2.41
C ILE A 199 -17.16 -0.31 -2.36
N LEU A 200 -16.47 -0.67 -3.46
CA LEU A 200 -15.64 -1.87 -3.54
C LEU A 200 -14.51 -1.83 -2.49
N SER A 201 -13.82 -0.69 -2.35
CA SER A 201 -12.75 -0.49 -1.37
C SER A 201 -13.30 -0.57 0.07
N GLY A 202 -14.40 0.13 0.36
CA GLY A 202 -15.03 0.08 1.68
C GLY A 202 -15.46 -1.33 2.08
N THR A 203 -16.13 -2.03 1.16
CA THR A 203 -16.63 -3.39 1.40
C THR A 203 -15.51 -4.39 1.67
N GLN A 204 -14.44 -4.38 0.85
CA GLN A 204 -13.34 -5.32 1.02
C GLN A 204 -12.55 -5.08 2.31
N PHE A 205 -12.35 -3.80 2.73
CA PHE A 205 -11.70 -3.50 4.00
C PHE A 205 -12.56 -3.85 5.20
N PHE A 206 -13.87 -3.62 5.13
CA PHE A 206 -14.79 -3.98 6.21
C PHE A 206 -14.80 -5.49 6.44
N ILE A 207 -15.00 -6.28 5.39
CA ILE A 207 -14.99 -7.74 5.47
C ILE A 207 -13.61 -8.25 5.89
N GLY A 208 -12.54 -7.77 5.23
CA GLY A 208 -11.18 -8.20 5.51
C GLY A 208 -10.70 -7.84 6.91
N GLY A 209 -11.10 -6.67 7.40
CA GLY A 209 -10.83 -6.26 8.77
C GLY A 209 -11.49 -7.18 9.79
N ILE A 210 -12.77 -7.54 9.59
CA ILE A 210 -13.47 -8.51 10.45
C ILE A 210 -12.79 -9.88 10.39
N VAL A 211 -12.43 -10.37 9.21
CA VAL A 211 -11.75 -11.67 9.06
C VAL A 211 -10.40 -11.66 9.77
N LEU A 212 -9.58 -10.61 9.61
CA LEU A 212 -8.30 -10.49 10.33
C LEU A 212 -8.51 -10.42 11.85
N PHE A 213 -9.50 -9.68 12.31
CA PHE A 213 -9.86 -9.61 13.73
C PHE A 213 -10.18 -11.01 14.29
N LEU A 214 -11.00 -11.78 13.59
CA LEU A 214 -11.37 -13.14 14.00
C LEU A 214 -10.16 -14.07 13.96
N ILE A 215 -9.30 -14.01 12.93
CA ILE A 215 -8.07 -14.80 12.83
C ILE A 215 -7.13 -14.46 13.99
N GLY A 216 -6.88 -13.17 14.25
CA GLY A 216 -6.00 -12.73 15.32
C GLY A 216 -6.47 -13.21 16.70
N ASN A 217 -7.79 -13.09 16.98
CA ASN A 217 -8.37 -13.65 18.22
C ASN A 217 -8.24 -15.16 18.30
N ALA A 218 -8.51 -15.90 17.20
CA ALA A 218 -8.35 -17.34 17.16
C ALA A 218 -6.89 -17.81 17.40
N MET A 219 -5.92 -16.94 17.05
CA MET A 219 -4.50 -17.15 17.34
C MET A 219 -4.10 -16.76 18.77
N GLY A 220 -5.06 -16.34 19.62
CA GLY A 220 -4.81 -15.90 21.00
C GLY A 220 -4.40 -14.42 21.12
N GLY A 221 -4.59 -13.63 20.09
CA GLY A 221 -4.33 -12.18 20.14
C GLY A 221 -5.40 -11.43 20.93
N HIS A 222 -4.99 -10.41 21.67
CA HIS A 222 -5.86 -9.56 22.48
C HIS A 222 -5.29 -8.16 22.62
N LEU A 223 -6.13 -7.21 23.02
CA LEU A 223 -5.74 -5.83 23.36
C LEU A 223 -6.21 -5.54 24.77
N ASP A 224 -5.29 -5.63 25.74
CA ASP A 224 -5.61 -5.56 27.18
C ASP A 224 -5.72 -4.13 27.68
N HIS A 225 -5.02 -3.20 27.03
CA HIS A 225 -4.95 -1.81 27.45
C HIS A 225 -5.59 -0.90 26.41
N VAL A 226 -6.78 -0.41 26.72
CA VAL A 226 -7.47 0.56 25.88
C VAL A 226 -7.30 1.95 26.47
N THR A 227 -6.53 2.82 25.80
CA THR A 227 -6.32 4.22 26.19
C THR A 227 -6.92 5.17 25.18
N VAL A 228 -7.29 6.38 25.60
CA VAL A 228 -7.80 7.44 24.69
C VAL A 228 -6.79 7.72 23.56
N GLY A 229 -5.49 7.82 23.91
CA GLY A 229 -4.44 7.99 22.90
C GLY A 229 -4.34 6.83 21.92
N GLY A 230 -4.46 5.59 22.39
CA GLY A 230 -4.50 4.39 21.54
C GLY A 230 -5.67 4.38 20.59
N ILE A 231 -6.89 4.70 21.07
CA ILE A 231 -8.08 4.84 20.23
C ILE A 231 -7.87 5.91 19.16
N THR A 232 -7.34 7.09 19.53
CA THR A 232 -7.07 8.19 18.58
C THR A 232 -6.12 7.75 17.47
N VAL A 233 -5.07 7.00 17.82
CA VAL A 233 -4.12 6.46 16.83
C VAL A 233 -4.80 5.43 15.92
N VAL A 234 -5.63 4.54 16.44
CA VAL A 234 -6.38 3.56 15.63
C VAL A 234 -7.33 4.27 14.67
N LEU A 235 -8.07 5.29 15.13
CA LEU A 235 -8.95 6.09 14.29
C LEU A 235 -8.18 6.84 13.19
N TYR A 236 -7.04 7.45 13.53
CA TYR A 236 -6.16 8.06 12.55
C TYR A 236 -5.70 7.06 11.49
N LEU A 237 -5.20 5.89 11.89
CA LEU A 237 -4.76 4.84 10.99
C LEU A 237 -5.90 4.28 10.12
N ALA A 238 -7.11 4.21 10.67
CA ALA A 238 -8.30 3.84 9.92
C ALA A 238 -8.62 4.88 8.84
N LEU A 239 -8.57 6.17 9.17
CA LEU A 239 -8.74 7.28 8.22
C LEU A 239 -7.66 7.28 7.14
N VAL A 240 -6.38 7.10 7.52
CA VAL A 240 -5.27 6.94 6.55
C VAL A 240 -5.56 5.80 5.58
N SER A 241 -6.00 4.66 6.09
CA SER A 241 -6.34 3.51 5.25
C SER A 241 -7.55 3.80 4.36
N ALA A 242 -8.62 4.37 4.91
CA ALA A 242 -9.83 4.72 4.17
C ALA A 242 -9.52 5.66 2.98
N VAL A 243 -8.77 6.73 3.23
CA VAL A 243 -8.47 7.73 2.21
C VAL A 243 -7.47 7.18 1.19
N ALA A 244 -6.31 6.67 1.65
CA ALA A 244 -5.24 6.28 0.73
C ALA A 244 -5.64 5.12 -0.18
N TYR A 245 -6.24 4.05 0.36
CA TYR A 245 -6.64 2.91 -0.47
C TYR A 245 -7.83 3.20 -1.37
N THR A 246 -8.76 4.06 -0.93
CA THR A 246 -9.88 4.47 -1.80
C THR A 246 -9.38 5.31 -2.96
N LEU A 247 -8.51 6.31 -2.71
CA LEU A 247 -7.90 7.10 -3.77
C LEU A 247 -7.06 6.24 -4.72
N TRP A 248 -6.28 5.29 -4.18
CA TRP A 248 -5.51 4.36 -4.98
C TRP A 248 -6.39 3.48 -5.87
N SER A 249 -7.51 2.99 -5.34
CA SER A 249 -8.50 2.21 -6.11
C SER A 249 -9.14 3.05 -7.21
N VAL A 250 -9.45 4.32 -6.93
CA VAL A 250 -9.96 5.27 -7.93
C VAL A 250 -8.92 5.51 -9.02
N LEU A 251 -7.66 5.74 -8.66
CA LEU A 251 -6.59 5.91 -9.66
C LEU A 251 -6.44 4.69 -10.54
N LEU A 252 -6.48 3.48 -9.98
CA LEU A 252 -6.42 2.22 -10.72
C LEU A 252 -7.64 1.97 -11.60
N ALA A 253 -8.80 2.53 -11.27
CA ALA A 253 -9.98 2.44 -12.13
C ALA A 253 -9.80 3.17 -13.47
N TYR A 254 -9.06 4.28 -13.47
CA TYR A 254 -8.91 5.16 -14.65
C TYR A 254 -7.54 5.13 -15.31
N ASN A 255 -6.56 4.44 -14.72
CA ASN A 255 -5.19 4.40 -15.23
C ASN A 255 -4.66 2.98 -15.30
N ASP A 256 -3.61 2.80 -16.11
CA ASP A 256 -2.85 1.55 -16.14
C ASP A 256 -2.16 1.30 -14.79
N VAL A 257 -2.04 0.03 -14.41
CA VAL A 257 -1.38 -0.37 -13.16
C VAL A 257 0.04 0.18 -13.10
N SER A 258 0.81 0.04 -14.17
CA SER A 258 2.19 0.51 -14.21
C SER A 258 2.32 2.02 -14.03
N LYS A 259 1.34 2.81 -14.50
CA LYS A 259 1.32 4.28 -14.34
C LYS A 259 1.09 4.71 -12.89
N VAL A 260 0.34 3.93 -12.12
CA VAL A 260 0.03 4.21 -10.72
C VAL A 260 1.04 3.54 -9.79
N ALA A 261 1.31 2.25 -9.95
CA ALA A 261 2.15 1.46 -9.06
C ALA A 261 3.59 1.95 -8.96
N ILE A 262 4.12 2.61 -10.00
CA ILE A 262 5.47 3.21 -9.97
C ILE A 262 5.62 4.25 -8.84
N PHE A 263 4.56 4.97 -8.49
CA PHE A 263 4.58 5.91 -7.37
C PHE A 263 4.71 5.21 -6.02
N GLY A 264 4.36 3.93 -5.93
CA GLY A 264 4.53 3.14 -4.71
C GLY A 264 5.98 3.09 -4.20
N PHE A 265 6.97 3.32 -5.06
CA PHE A 265 8.37 3.47 -4.64
C PHE A 265 8.64 4.73 -3.79
N VAL A 266 7.73 5.71 -3.79
CA VAL A 266 7.81 6.89 -2.90
C VAL A 266 7.48 6.53 -1.45
N ASN A 267 6.66 5.49 -1.22
CA ASN A 267 6.20 5.12 0.12
C ASN A 267 7.36 4.83 1.12
N PRO A 268 8.38 4.01 0.80
CA PRO A 268 9.50 3.79 1.70
C PRO A 268 10.26 5.07 2.05
N LEU A 269 10.41 5.99 1.10
CA LEU A 269 11.07 7.29 1.33
C LEU A 269 10.29 8.14 2.32
N CYS A 270 8.96 8.25 2.11
CA CYS A 270 8.07 8.96 3.03
C CYS A 270 8.08 8.31 4.42
N SER A 271 8.10 6.98 4.48
CA SER A 271 8.15 6.25 5.74
C SER A 271 9.40 6.56 6.56
N VAL A 272 10.58 6.58 5.92
CA VAL A 272 11.85 6.91 6.59
C VAL A 272 11.83 8.36 7.09
N ILE A 273 11.42 9.32 6.26
CA ILE A 273 11.37 10.74 6.63
C ILE A 273 10.38 10.97 7.78
N LEU A 274 9.18 10.43 7.68
CA LEU A 274 8.14 10.63 8.71
C LEU A 274 8.48 9.90 10.01
N SER A 275 9.08 8.70 9.95
CA SER A 275 9.56 8.00 11.13
C SER A 275 10.65 8.81 11.85
N ALA A 276 11.58 9.39 11.10
CA ALA A 276 12.62 10.23 11.69
C ALA A 276 12.06 11.48 12.38
N LEU A 277 11.07 12.13 11.77
CA LEU A 277 10.43 13.33 12.35
C LEU A 277 9.61 13.00 13.61
N VAL A 278 8.83 11.89 13.57
CA VAL A 278 7.95 11.48 14.67
C VAL A 278 8.71 10.84 15.83
N LEU A 279 9.76 10.07 15.52
CA LEU A 279 10.56 9.35 16.52
C LEU A 279 11.84 10.10 16.93
N GLY A 280 12.13 11.27 16.35
CA GLY A 280 13.29 12.09 16.68
C GLY A 280 14.62 11.64 16.03
N GLU A 281 14.58 10.73 15.06
CA GLU A 281 15.75 10.14 14.41
C GLU A 281 16.21 10.93 13.15
N VAL A 282 16.21 12.27 13.25
CA VAL A 282 16.39 13.20 12.10
C VAL A 282 17.72 12.97 11.36
N LYS A 283 18.82 12.69 12.07
CA LYS A 283 20.15 12.51 11.47
C LYS A 283 20.22 11.28 10.54
N GLN A 284 19.40 10.26 10.77
CA GLN A 284 19.37 9.05 9.96
C GLN A 284 18.61 9.26 8.64
N ALA A 285 17.60 10.14 8.61
CA ALA A 285 16.76 10.37 7.45
C ALA A 285 17.35 11.40 6.46
N PHE A 286 18.02 12.43 6.98
CA PHE A 286 18.55 13.53 6.16
C PHE A 286 20.06 13.39 5.95
N ASN A 287 20.45 12.49 5.04
CA ASN A 287 21.82 12.26 4.62
C ASN A 287 21.91 12.17 3.08
N ILE A 288 23.14 12.11 2.54
CA ILE A 288 23.40 12.04 1.09
C ILE A 288 22.72 10.81 0.47
N GLY A 289 22.69 9.67 1.17
CA GLY A 289 22.03 8.46 0.66
C GLY A 289 20.51 8.63 0.50
N SER A 290 19.84 9.37 1.40
CA SER A 290 18.41 9.67 1.27
C SER A 290 18.15 10.57 0.04
N LEU A 291 19.04 11.52 -0.26
CA LEU A 291 18.94 12.34 -1.47
C LEU A 291 19.16 11.49 -2.73
N ILE A 292 20.12 10.57 -2.73
CA ILE A 292 20.36 9.65 -3.84
C ILE A 292 19.13 8.74 -4.05
N ALA A 293 18.57 8.18 -2.97
CA ALA A 293 17.36 7.35 -3.03
C ALA A 293 16.18 8.12 -3.64
N LEU A 294 15.95 9.37 -3.18
CA LEU A 294 14.92 10.22 -3.72
C LEU A 294 15.13 10.51 -5.22
N ALA A 295 16.36 10.84 -5.63
CA ALA A 295 16.68 11.10 -7.03
C ALA A 295 16.42 9.87 -7.90
N LEU A 296 16.85 8.66 -7.48
CA LEU A 296 16.60 7.42 -8.19
C LEU A 296 15.11 7.12 -8.37
N VAL A 297 14.32 7.29 -7.32
CA VAL A 297 12.86 7.08 -7.38
C VAL A 297 12.20 8.11 -8.30
N CYS A 298 12.55 9.41 -8.18
CA CYS A 298 11.98 10.46 -9.04
C CYS A 298 12.31 10.23 -10.53
N VAL A 299 13.56 9.85 -10.85
CA VAL A 299 13.97 9.53 -12.22
C VAL A 299 13.22 8.30 -12.73
N GLY A 300 13.09 7.25 -11.90
CA GLY A 300 12.31 6.05 -12.24
C GLY A 300 10.84 6.37 -12.58
N ILE A 301 10.18 7.17 -11.73
CA ILE A 301 8.80 7.64 -11.96
C ILE A 301 8.70 8.44 -13.27
N TYR A 302 9.64 9.36 -13.50
CA TYR A 302 9.67 10.17 -14.72
C TYR A 302 9.79 9.29 -15.97
N ILE A 303 10.74 8.34 -15.99
CA ILE A 303 10.97 7.45 -17.14
C ILE A 303 9.72 6.61 -17.48
N VAL A 304 9.03 6.06 -16.47
CA VAL A 304 7.81 5.25 -16.70
C VAL A 304 6.68 6.12 -17.25
N ASN A 305 6.51 7.34 -16.75
CA ASN A 305 5.41 8.22 -17.12
C ASN A 305 5.71 9.17 -18.28
N ALA A 306 6.95 9.23 -18.78
CA ALA A 306 7.33 10.07 -19.91
C ALA A 306 6.53 9.67 -21.17
N LYS A 307 5.95 10.68 -21.84
CA LYS A 307 5.23 10.46 -23.12
C LYS A 307 6.19 9.88 -24.16
N LYS A 308 5.73 8.92 -24.94
CA LYS A 308 6.44 8.46 -26.12
C LYS A 308 6.45 9.63 -27.11
N ASN A 309 7.60 10.26 -27.35
CA ASN A 309 7.74 11.16 -28.47
C ASN A 309 7.59 10.33 -29.76
N ASN A 310 6.40 10.30 -30.34
CA ASN A 310 6.20 9.84 -31.72
C ASN A 310 6.84 10.89 -32.67
N LYS A 311 8.16 10.95 -32.69
CA LYS A 311 8.92 11.45 -33.83
C LYS A 311 9.24 10.24 -34.72
N SER A 312 8.30 9.86 -35.54
CA SER A 312 8.54 9.10 -36.77
C SER A 312 7.19 8.98 -37.48
N ASN A 313 6.97 9.87 -38.44
CA ASN A 313 6.44 9.64 -39.75
C ASN A 313 6.15 11.02 -40.40
N VAL A 314 7.24 11.65 -40.84
CA VAL A 314 7.22 12.54 -42.00
C VAL A 314 8.40 12.03 -42.84
N GLU A 315 8.11 11.12 -43.69
CA GLU A 315 8.77 10.86 -44.97
C GLU A 315 7.72 10.29 -45.93
#